data_adc99b78b9547a687155c1bb8acd7ffa
#
_entry.id   adc99b78b9547a687155c1bb8acd7ffa
#
_cell.length_a   1.000
_cell.length_b   1.000
_cell.length_c   1.000
_cell.angle_alpha   90.00
_cell.angle_beta   90.00
_cell.angle_gamma   90.00
#
_symmetry.space_group_name_H-M   'P 1'
#
loop_
_entity.id
_entity.type
_entity.pdbx_description
1 polymer ?
#
loop_
_entity_poly.entity_id
_entity_poly.type
_entity_poly.pdbx_seq_one_letter_code
_entity_poly.pdbx_strand_id
1 'polypeptide(L)'
;MDNKYLVEVQNLQQYFPVAGGKLFEKKVVKAVDDVSFGIKRGETLGLVGESGCGKTTTGRTLLRLYEPTSGKIFFDGQDITKVNMLPYRQKMQIVFQDPYASLDPRMTVGDIIGEAIDIHRLAASKKDRQDQIISVLSTVGLNSEHANRYPHEFSGGQRQRVGIARALAVNPQFIVCDEPVSALDVSIQAQVVNMFEKLQEEMGLTYLFIAHDLSIVKHISNRIGVMYLGKMVELADSYELTFHSVHPYTKSLISAIPIADPETSRKSKRIVLEGDVPSPVNPPSGCRFRTRCPYADELCAAQEPEWKEVSTGHYAACHHLDKVN
;
A
#
# COMPACT_ATOMS: atom_id res chain seq x y z
N MET A 1 12.31 13.17 22.04
CA MET A 1 11.15 13.68 21.29
C MET A 1 10.38 12.48 20.84
N ASP A 2 9.16 12.28 21.35
CA ASP A 2 8.31 11.18 20.88
C ASP A 2 8.01 11.42 19.39
N ASN A 3 8.53 10.54 18.55
CA ASN A 3 8.32 10.62 17.12
C ASN A 3 6.88 10.20 16.80
N LYS A 4 6.07 11.13 16.34
CA LYS A 4 4.65 10.92 16.05
C LYS A 4 4.42 9.78 15.05
N TYR A 5 5.37 9.58 14.11
CA TYR A 5 5.26 8.60 13.04
C TYR A 5 6.42 7.60 13.06
N LEU A 6 6.13 6.33 12.80
CA LEU A 6 7.14 5.31 12.53
C LEU A 6 7.73 5.48 11.13
N VAL A 7 6.87 5.75 10.15
CA VAL A 7 7.25 6.05 8.77
C VAL A 7 6.69 7.42 8.41
N GLU A 8 7.51 8.30 7.86
CA GLU A 8 7.09 9.60 7.37
C GLU A 8 7.67 9.85 5.98
N VAL A 9 6.84 10.42 5.12
CA VAL A 9 7.16 10.71 3.73
C VAL A 9 6.91 12.19 3.48
N GLN A 10 7.88 12.88 2.91
CA GLN A 10 7.80 14.29 2.61
C GLN A 10 8.12 14.55 1.14
N ASN A 11 7.14 15.09 0.40
CA ASN A 11 7.24 15.49 -1.00
C ASN A 11 7.86 14.41 -1.91
N LEU A 12 7.47 13.15 -1.69
CA LEU A 12 8.02 12.00 -2.41
C LEU A 12 7.67 12.07 -3.89
N GLN A 13 8.70 11.91 -4.74
CA GLN A 13 8.56 11.79 -6.18
C GLN A 13 9.26 10.52 -6.67
N GLN A 14 8.58 9.78 -7.53
CA GLN A 14 9.17 8.66 -8.26
C GLN A 14 8.78 8.74 -9.72
N TYR A 15 9.75 9.02 -10.58
CA TYR A 15 9.59 9.16 -12.01
C TYR A 15 10.37 8.08 -12.73
N PHE A 16 9.76 7.50 -13.76
CA PHE A 16 10.40 6.49 -14.61
C PHE A 16 10.58 7.03 -16.02
N PRO A 17 11.79 6.90 -16.61
CA PRO A 17 12.01 7.29 -18.01
C PRO A 17 11.21 6.38 -18.95
N VAL A 18 10.60 6.99 -19.98
CA VAL A 18 9.91 6.24 -21.05
C VAL A 18 10.90 5.96 -22.18
N ALA A 19 11.06 4.70 -22.55
CA ALA A 19 11.86 4.33 -23.71
C ALA A 19 11.16 4.80 -25.01
N GLY A 20 11.89 5.43 -25.96
CA GLY A 20 11.38 5.75 -27.29
C GLY A 20 11.01 7.22 -27.56
N GLY A 21 11.38 8.16 -26.70
CA GLY A 21 11.30 9.60 -27.01
C GLY A 21 12.32 10.03 -28.08
N LYS A 22 11.98 11.02 -28.93
CA LYS A 22 12.95 11.69 -29.81
C LYS A 22 14.12 12.22 -28.96
N LEU A 23 15.32 12.29 -29.55
CA LEU A 23 16.61 12.54 -28.89
C LEU A 23 16.64 13.76 -27.90
N PHE A 24 15.62 14.62 -27.90
CA PHE A 24 15.54 15.85 -27.11
C PHE A 24 14.36 15.90 -26.10
N GLU A 25 13.42 14.93 -26.11
CA GLU A 25 12.32 14.91 -25.12
C GLU A 25 12.42 13.67 -24.22
N LYS A 26 12.97 13.82 -23.03
CA LYS A 26 12.91 12.80 -21.99
C LYS A 26 11.50 12.75 -21.39
N LYS A 27 10.61 11.98 -22.00
CA LYS A 27 9.30 11.71 -21.41
C LYS A 27 9.47 10.84 -20.18
N VAL A 28 8.76 11.16 -19.11
CA VAL A 28 8.79 10.41 -17.86
C VAL A 28 7.36 10.06 -17.41
N VAL A 29 7.20 8.88 -16.82
CA VAL A 29 6.00 8.51 -16.09
C VAL A 29 6.13 9.08 -14.68
N LYS A 30 5.26 10.00 -14.30
CA LYS A 30 5.17 10.55 -12.95
C LYS A 30 4.33 9.62 -12.07
N ALA A 31 4.93 8.48 -11.69
CA ALA A 31 4.22 7.43 -10.96
C ALA A 31 3.85 7.85 -9.52
N VAL A 32 4.70 8.61 -8.86
CA VAL A 32 4.45 9.29 -7.58
C VAL A 32 4.96 10.71 -7.74
N ASP A 33 4.13 11.70 -7.42
CA ASP A 33 4.45 13.10 -7.67
C ASP A 33 3.98 13.97 -6.50
N ASP A 34 4.93 14.33 -5.64
CA ASP A 34 4.71 15.20 -4.49
C ASP A 34 3.73 14.62 -3.45
N VAL A 35 4.01 13.40 -2.98
CA VAL A 35 3.18 12.70 -1.98
C VAL A 35 3.81 12.85 -0.60
N SER A 36 2.99 13.26 0.39
CA SER A 36 3.39 13.41 1.78
C SER A 36 2.37 12.79 2.71
N PHE A 37 2.83 11.94 3.63
CA PHE A 37 2.01 11.34 4.70
C PHE A 37 2.88 10.73 5.80
N GLY A 38 2.27 10.41 6.94
CA GLY A 38 2.93 9.69 8.02
C GLY A 38 2.10 8.51 8.50
N ILE A 39 2.75 7.42 8.93
CA ILE A 39 2.16 6.22 9.50
C ILE A 39 2.61 6.10 10.96
N LYS A 40 1.67 6.04 11.89
CA LYS A 40 1.97 5.91 13.33
C LYS A 40 2.39 4.47 13.65
N ARG A 41 3.06 4.26 14.80
CA ARG A 41 3.34 2.90 15.28
C ARG A 41 2.04 2.15 15.55
N GLY A 42 2.00 0.87 15.16
CA GLY A 42 0.82 0.02 15.33
C GLY A 42 -0.37 0.41 14.48
N GLU A 43 -0.20 1.35 13.53
CA GLU A 43 -1.26 1.80 12.62
C GLU A 43 -1.25 0.99 11.33
N THR A 44 -2.44 0.71 10.80
CA THR A 44 -2.64 0.33 9.41
C THR A 44 -3.09 1.55 8.61
N LEU A 45 -2.24 2.05 7.72
CA LEU A 45 -2.62 3.04 6.70
C LEU A 45 -3.02 2.29 5.42
N GLY A 46 -4.29 2.38 5.06
CA GLY A 46 -4.79 1.90 3.78
C GLY A 46 -4.43 2.86 2.64
N LEU A 47 -4.02 2.34 1.49
CA LEU A 47 -3.76 3.16 0.30
C LEU A 47 -4.56 2.61 -0.87
N VAL A 48 -5.53 3.40 -1.35
CA VAL A 48 -6.49 3.01 -2.37
C VAL A 48 -6.46 3.91 -3.58
N GLY A 49 -7.06 3.47 -4.69
CA GLY A 49 -7.18 4.17 -5.95
C GLY A 49 -7.17 3.21 -7.13
N GLU A 50 -7.50 3.71 -8.32
CA GLU A 50 -7.53 2.91 -9.56
C GLU A 50 -6.16 2.28 -9.87
N SER A 51 -6.15 1.20 -10.67
CA SER A 51 -4.91 0.55 -11.12
C SER A 51 -4.01 1.56 -11.85
N GLY A 52 -2.70 1.48 -11.58
CA GLY A 52 -1.72 2.41 -12.18
C GLY A 52 -1.67 3.81 -11.55
N CYS A 53 -2.43 4.12 -10.49
CA CYS A 53 -2.36 5.44 -9.84
C CYS A 53 -1.11 5.70 -8.99
N GLY A 54 -0.21 4.71 -8.80
CA GLY A 54 1.07 4.88 -8.11
C GLY A 54 1.19 4.19 -6.74
N LYS A 55 0.18 3.48 -6.24
CA LYS A 55 0.18 2.81 -4.91
C LYS A 55 1.37 1.89 -4.68
N THR A 56 1.50 0.86 -5.52
CA THR A 56 2.63 -0.09 -5.49
C THR A 56 3.98 0.62 -5.60
N THR A 57 4.07 1.62 -6.48
CA THR A 57 5.29 2.42 -6.62
C THR A 57 5.61 3.16 -5.33
N THR A 58 4.61 3.76 -4.67
CA THR A 58 4.78 4.43 -3.37
C THR A 58 5.33 3.45 -2.33
N GLY A 59 4.71 2.27 -2.17
CA GLY A 59 5.17 1.25 -1.22
C GLY A 59 6.60 0.77 -1.50
N ARG A 60 6.94 0.51 -2.76
CA ARG A 60 8.28 0.07 -3.16
C ARG A 60 9.33 1.17 -3.01
N THR A 61 8.98 2.43 -3.25
CA THR A 61 9.88 3.57 -3.05
C THR A 61 10.12 3.81 -1.56
N LEU A 62 9.12 3.66 -0.70
CA LEU A 62 9.25 3.69 0.76
C LEU A 62 10.31 2.71 1.27
N LEU A 63 10.28 1.51 0.75
CA LEU A 63 11.26 0.47 1.07
C LEU A 63 12.60 0.66 0.34
N ARG A 64 12.74 1.71 -0.47
CA ARG A 64 13.92 1.91 -1.31
C ARG A 64 14.28 0.69 -2.18
N LEU A 65 13.24 0.03 -2.70
CA LEU A 65 13.38 -0.89 -3.84
C LEU A 65 13.50 -0.10 -5.16
N TYR A 66 12.95 1.12 -5.17
CA TYR A 66 13.24 2.16 -6.15
C TYR A 66 13.88 3.34 -5.43
N GLU A 67 14.98 3.87 -5.97
CA GLU A 67 15.57 5.10 -5.46
C GLU A 67 14.65 6.29 -5.78
N PRO A 68 14.22 7.08 -4.79
CA PRO A 68 13.31 8.19 -5.04
C PRO A 68 13.96 9.23 -5.96
N THR A 69 13.18 9.77 -6.89
CA THR A 69 13.63 10.88 -7.76
C THR A 69 13.88 12.13 -6.92
N SER A 70 12.99 12.41 -5.96
CA SER A 70 13.15 13.48 -4.96
C SER A 70 12.24 13.23 -3.74
N GLY A 71 12.30 14.11 -2.75
CA GLY A 71 11.59 13.99 -1.48
C GLY A 71 12.43 13.30 -0.41
N LYS A 72 11.82 13.05 0.74
CA LYS A 72 12.46 12.44 1.89
C LYS A 72 11.62 11.31 2.47
N ILE A 73 12.30 10.31 3.01
CA ILE A 73 11.71 9.17 3.69
C ILE A 73 12.36 9.07 5.06
N PHE A 74 11.54 9.07 6.12
CA PHE A 74 12.00 8.92 7.49
C PHE A 74 11.45 7.59 8.05
N PHE A 75 12.30 6.90 8.78
CA PHE A 75 11.92 5.74 9.58
C PHE A 75 12.36 5.95 11.01
N ASP A 76 11.41 5.94 11.94
CA ASP A 76 11.65 6.21 13.36
C ASP A 76 12.44 7.52 13.60
N GLY A 77 12.07 8.58 12.86
CA GLY A 77 12.71 9.91 12.90
C GLY A 77 14.05 10.04 12.19
N GLN A 78 14.58 8.96 11.65
CA GLN A 78 15.85 8.97 10.91
C GLN A 78 15.58 9.11 9.41
N ASP A 79 16.25 10.07 8.76
CA ASP A 79 16.20 10.19 7.29
C ASP A 79 16.93 9.00 6.65
N ILE A 80 16.14 8.13 5.98
CA ILE A 80 16.65 6.94 5.31
C ILE A 80 16.76 7.10 3.80
N THR A 81 16.59 8.31 3.28
CA THR A 81 16.52 8.59 1.84
C THR A 81 17.76 8.17 1.07
N LYS A 82 18.95 8.27 1.68
CA LYS A 82 20.24 7.99 1.00
C LYS A 82 21.21 7.14 1.83
N VAL A 83 20.72 6.45 2.88
CA VAL A 83 21.56 5.61 3.74
C VAL A 83 21.69 4.17 3.23
N ASN A 84 22.62 3.40 3.78
CA ASN A 84 22.66 1.96 3.57
C ASN A 84 21.39 1.31 4.16
N MET A 85 20.63 0.61 3.31
CA MET A 85 19.35 0.02 3.68
C MET A 85 19.47 -1.34 4.42
N LEU A 86 20.63 -1.98 4.47
CA LEU A 86 20.75 -3.32 5.07
C LEU A 86 20.23 -3.40 6.52
N PRO A 87 20.52 -2.45 7.43
CA PRO A 87 19.94 -2.46 8.79
C PRO A 87 18.43 -2.22 8.82
N TYR A 88 17.89 -1.52 7.83
CA TYR A 88 16.47 -1.21 7.73
C TYR A 88 15.69 -2.34 7.05
N ARG A 89 16.33 -3.18 6.21
CA ARG A 89 15.72 -4.36 5.60
C ARG A 89 15.19 -5.35 6.64
N GLN A 90 15.81 -5.46 7.81
CA GLN A 90 15.27 -6.25 8.90
C GLN A 90 13.99 -5.63 9.48
N LYS A 91 13.91 -4.30 9.58
CA LYS A 91 12.81 -3.58 10.23
C LYS A 91 11.62 -3.32 9.31
N MET A 92 11.87 -3.26 7.99
CA MET A 92 10.91 -2.88 6.96
C MET A 92 10.82 -3.99 5.91
N GLN A 93 9.68 -4.63 5.79
CA GLN A 93 9.46 -5.78 4.91
C GLN A 93 8.33 -5.52 3.91
N ILE A 94 8.19 -6.42 2.94
CA ILE A 94 7.11 -6.39 1.94
C ILE A 94 6.46 -7.75 1.80
N VAL A 95 5.14 -7.74 1.70
CA VAL A 95 4.33 -8.87 1.20
C VAL A 95 3.85 -8.50 -0.20
N PHE A 96 4.24 -9.30 -1.19
CA PHE A 96 3.98 -9.01 -2.61
C PHE A 96 2.59 -9.45 -3.06
N GLN A 97 2.11 -8.83 -4.11
CA GLN A 97 0.83 -9.10 -4.78
C GLN A 97 0.75 -10.53 -5.34
N ASP A 98 1.80 -10.97 -6.02
CA ASP A 98 1.86 -12.30 -6.64
C ASP A 98 2.72 -13.24 -5.79
N PRO A 99 2.09 -14.17 -5.05
CA PRO A 99 2.82 -15.14 -4.26
C PRO A 99 3.61 -16.15 -5.11
N TYR A 100 3.24 -16.36 -6.38
CA TYR A 100 3.99 -17.22 -7.30
C TYR A 100 5.31 -16.58 -7.74
N ALA A 101 5.25 -15.35 -8.21
CA ALA A 101 6.44 -14.63 -8.68
C ALA A 101 7.39 -14.23 -7.55
N SER A 102 6.91 -14.21 -6.31
CA SER A 102 7.70 -13.76 -5.16
C SER A 102 8.50 -14.86 -4.45
N LEU A 103 8.27 -16.13 -4.76
CA LEU A 103 8.93 -17.28 -4.15
C LEU A 103 9.76 -18.03 -5.22
N ASP A 104 11.05 -18.30 -4.95
CA ASP A 104 11.88 -19.11 -5.87
C ASP A 104 11.34 -20.55 -5.87
N PRO A 105 10.83 -21.07 -7.00
CA PRO A 105 10.25 -22.40 -7.06
C PRO A 105 11.26 -23.55 -6.86
N ARG A 106 12.56 -23.25 -6.87
CA ARG A 106 13.65 -24.21 -6.68
C ARG A 106 14.08 -24.35 -5.23
N MET A 107 13.63 -23.44 -4.36
CA MET A 107 13.93 -23.45 -2.93
C MET A 107 12.79 -24.11 -2.15
N THR A 108 13.12 -24.78 -1.04
CA THR A 108 12.09 -25.20 -0.09
C THR A 108 11.51 -24.00 0.66
N VAL A 109 10.31 -24.15 1.22
CA VAL A 109 9.69 -23.09 2.04
C VAL A 109 10.57 -22.74 3.24
N GLY A 110 11.20 -23.74 3.87
CA GLY A 110 12.16 -23.52 4.95
C GLY A 110 13.39 -22.70 4.53
N ASP A 111 13.91 -22.92 3.31
CA ASP A 111 15.03 -22.15 2.79
C ASP A 111 14.62 -20.71 2.46
N ILE A 112 13.43 -20.53 1.85
CA ILE A 112 12.90 -19.20 1.54
C ILE A 112 12.72 -18.33 2.80
N ILE A 113 12.17 -18.91 3.87
CA ILE A 113 11.98 -18.22 5.15
C ILE A 113 13.33 -18.03 5.86
N GLY A 114 14.18 -19.05 5.84
CA GLY A 114 15.46 -19.06 6.50
C GLY A 114 16.50 -18.14 5.87
N GLU A 115 16.38 -17.81 4.57
CA GLU A 115 17.32 -16.92 3.88
C GLU A 115 17.43 -15.56 4.58
N ALA A 116 16.30 -14.97 4.98
CA ALA A 116 16.29 -13.69 5.68
C ALA A 116 16.93 -13.80 7.09
N ILE A 117 16.72 -14.93 7.79
CA ILE A 117 17.34 -15.22 9.08
C ILE A 117 18.86 -15.30 8.91
N ASP A 118 19.33 -15.97 7.86
CA ASP A 118 20.75 -16.16 7.57
C ASP A 118 21.45 -14.85 7.19
N ILE A 119 20.83 -14.04 6.29
CA ILE A 119 21.35 -12.73 5.86
C ILE A 119 21.56 -11.80 7.06
N HIS A 120 20.59 -11.77 7.97
CA HIS A 120 20.63 -10.90 9.14
C HIS A 120 21.30 -11.56 10.36
N ARG A 121 21.80 -12.80 10.24
CA ARG A 121 22.50 -13.57 11.30
C ARG A 121 21.68 -13.66 12.59
N LEU A 122 20.40 -13.96 12.48
CA LEU A 122 19.47 -13.97 13.61
C LEU A 122 19.47 -15.29 14.38
N ALA A 123 20.01 -16.37 13.82
CA ALA A 123 20.08 -17.67 14.45
C ALA A 123 21.47 -17.95 15.03
N ALA A 124 21.52 -18.43 16.26
CA ALA A 124 22.76 -18.81 16.94
C ALA A 124 23.30 -20.20 16.51
N SER A 125 22.43 -21.05 15.95
CA SER A 125 22.76 -22.41 15.50
C SER A 125 21.81 -22.89 14.41
N LYS A 126 22.15 -24.01 13.74
CA LYS A 126 21.24 -24.65 12.77
C LYS A 126 19.90 -25.07 13.41
N LYS A 127 19.95 -25.55 14.68
CA LYS A 127 18.74 -25.91 15.41
C LYS A 127 17.88 -24.67 15.68
N ASP A 128 18.47 -23.60 16.16
CA ASP A 128 17.77 -22.32 16.42
C ASP A 128 17.14 -21.76 15.14
N ARG A 129 17.87 -21.79 14.00
CA ARG A 129 17.31 -21.44 12.69
C ARG A 129 16.06 -22.26 12.37
N GLN A 130 16.12 -23.58 12.56
CA GLN A 130 14.99 -24.46 12.29
C GLN A 130 13.80 -24.17 13.22
N ASP A 131 14.06 -23.94 14.50
CA ASP A 131 13.04 -23.63 15.50
C ASP A 131 12.35 -22.28 15.17
N GLN A 132 13.09 -21.26 14.72
CA GLN A 132 12.55 -19.99 14.26
C GLN A 132 11.67 -20.16 13.01
N ILE A 133 12.09 -20.95 12.00
CA ILE A 133 11.31 -21.24 10.80
C ILE A 133 9.98 -21.92 11.17
N ILE A 134 10.02 -22.93 12.03
CA ILE A 134 8.80 -23.66 12.48
C ILE A 134 7.87 -22.72 13.24
N SER A 135 8.43 -21.87 14.12
CA SER A 135 7.65 -20.88 14.87
C SER A 135 6.90 -19.94 13.93
N VAL A 136 7.58 -19.36 12.93
CA VAL A 136 6.96 -18.43 11.98
C VAL A 136 5.92 -19.14 11.11
N LEU A 137 6.17 -20.36 10.67
CA LEU A 137 5.17 -21.17 9.94
C LEU A 137 3.91 -21.38 10.79
N SER A 138 4.08 -21.73 12.07
CA SER A 138 2.95 -21.90 12.99
C SER A 138 2.15 -20.60 13.15
N THR A 139 2.84 -19.45 13.24
CA THR A 139 2.22 -18.12 13.36
C THR A 139 1.26 -17.81 12.20
N VAL A 140 1.60 -18.24 10.98
CA VAL A 140 0.73 -18.08 9.80
C VAL A 140 -0.22 -19.27 9.56
N GLY A 141 -0.32 -20.22 10.50
CA GLY A 141 -1.22 -21.37 10.43
C GLY A 141 -0.76 -22.46 9.45
N LEU A 142 0.57 -22.60 9.26
CA LEU A 142 1.19 -23.68 8.50
C LEU A 142 1.89 -24.67 9.45
N ASN A 143 1.97 -25.95 9.05
CA ASN A 143 2.59 -26.99 9.83
C ASN A 143 4.11 -27.05 9.59
N SER A 144 4.86 -27.62 10.56
CA SER A 144 6.32 -27.79 10.47
C SER A 144 6.76 -28.60 9.24
N GLU A 145 5.98 -29.60 8.83
CA GLU A 145 6.26 -30.41 7.64
C GLU A 145 6.29 -29.60 6.33
N HIS A 146 5.58 -28.46 6.32
CA HIS A 146 5.57 -27.55 5.18
C HIS A 146 6.95 -26.93 4.90
N ALA A 147 7.85 -26.88 5.87
CA ALA A 147 9.22 -26.36 5.69
C ALA A 147 10.00 -27.09 4.60
N ASN A 148 9.76 -28.40 4.42
CA ASN A 148 10.47 -29.24 3.45
C ASN A 148 9.82 -29.29 2.06
N ARG A 149 8.68 -28.64 1.88
CA ARG A 149 7.95 -28.60 0.61
C ARG A 149 8.38 -27.43 -0.26
N TYR A 150 8.11 -27.56 -1.56
CA TYR A 150 8.36 -26.52 -2.54
C TYR A 150 7.11 -25.65 -2.76
N PRO A 151 7.25 -24.37 -3.18
CA PRO A 151 6.12 -23.48 -3.40
C PRO A 151 5.02 -24.03 -4.33
N HIS A 152 5.38 -24.81 -5.34
CA HIS A 152 4.42 -25.37 -6.29
C HIS A 152 3.48 -26.44 -5.70
N GLU A 153 3.81 -26.99 -4.51
CA GLU A 153 2.98 -27.96 -3.79
C GLU A 153 1.88 -27.31 -2.93
N PHE A 154 1.81 -25.97 -2.91
CA PHE A 154 0.87 -25.22 -2.08
C PHE A 154 -0.26 -24.58 -2.91
N SER A 155 -1.43 -24.41 -2.27
CA SER A 155 -2.51 -23.57 -2.82
C SER A 155 -2.11 -22.09 -2.85
N GLY A 156 -2.85 -21.25 -3.59
CA GLY A 156 -2.59 -19.80 -3.64
C GLY A 156 -2.58 -19.15 -2.26
N GLY A 157 -3.57 -19.46 -1.42
CA GLY A 157 -3.64 -18.93 -0.05
C GLY A 157 -2.52 -19.44 0.85
N GLN A 158 -2.09 -20.68 0.70
CA GLN A 158 -0.93 -21.20 1.45
C GLN A 158 0.38 -20.53 1.00
N ARG A 159 0.59 -20.27 -0.30
CA ARG A 159 1.75 -19.51 -0.79
C ARG A 159 1.75 -18.09 -0.25
N GLN A 160 0.59 -17.46 -0.17
CA GLN A 160 0.48 -16.13 0.44
C GLN A 160 0.92 -16.16 1.91
N ARG A 161 0.49 -17.18 2.68
CA ARG A 161 0.96 -17.40 4.06
C ARG A 161 2.47 -17.62 4.15
N VAL A 162 3.08 -18.32 3.19
CA VAL A 162 4.55 -18.45 3.10
C VAL A 162 5.21 -17.10 2.85
N GLY A 163 4.66 -16.27 1.95
CA GLY A 163 5.14 -14.91 1.71
C GLY A 163 5.07 -14.00 2.95
N ILE A 164 3.99 -14.14 3.74
CA ILE A 164 3.82 -13.44 5.02
C ILE A 164 4.84 -13.98 6.04
N ALA A 165 4.99 -15.31 6.16
CA ALA A 165 5.98 -15.93 7.03
C ALA A 165 7.41 -15.45 6.73
N ARG A 166 7.78 -15.36 5.45
CA ARG A 166 9.07 -14.81 5.03
C ARG A 166 9.27 -13.37 5.53
N ALA A 167 8.26 -12.51 5.42
CA ALA A 167 8.33 -11.14 5.92
C ALA A 167 8.47 -11.09 7.45
N LEU A 168 7.79 -11.98 8.18
CA LEU A 168 7.82 -12.06 9.65
C LEU A 168 9.12 -12.65 10.22
N ALA A 169 9.87 -13.43 9.44
CA ALA A 169 11.05 -14.17 9.89
C ALA A 169 12.16 -13.30 10.51
N VAL A 170 12.19 -12.02 10.18
CA VAL A 170 13.16 -11.04 10.70
C VAL A 170 12.60 -10.16 11.81
N ASN A 171 11.39 -10.45 12.29
CA ASN A 171 10.68 -9.65 13.30
C ASN A 171 10.60 -8.16 12.96
N PRO A 172 9.94 -7.81 11.85
CA PRO A 172 9.87 -6.43 11.35
C PRO A 172 9.01 -5.52 12.24
N GLN A 173 9.17 -4.22 12.07
CA GLN A 173 8.31 -3.20 12.70
C GLN A 173 7.28 -2.63 11.72
N PHE A 174 7.59 -2.70 10.42
CA PHE A 174 6.78 -2.15 9.34
C PHE A 174 6.72 -3.11 8.15
N ILE A 175 5.52 -3.31 7.62
CA ILE A 175 5.30 -4.15 6.43
C ILE A 175 4.48 -3.38 5.41
N VAL A 176 4.97 -3.31 4.18
CA VAL A 176 4.17 -2.92 3.02
C VAL A 176 3.44 -4.15 2.50
N CYS A 177 2.13 -4.15 2.57
CA CYS A 177 1.25 -5.19 2.02
C CYS A 177 0.79 -4.73 0.63
N ASP A 178 1.51 -5.15 -0.43
CA ASP A 178 1.23 -4.74 -1.82
C ASP A 178 0.19 -5.68 -2.43
N GLU A 179 -1.08 -5.30 -2.37
CA GLU A 179 -2.26 -6.07 -2.83
C GLU A 179 -2.26 -7.54 -2.34
N PRO A 180 -2.09 -7.81 -1.04
CA PRO A 180 -1.75 -9.14 -0.53
C PRO A 180 -2.88 -10.18 -0.68
N VAL A 181 -4.06 -9.79 -1.12
CA VAL A 181 -5.23 -10.65 -1.23
C VAL A 181 -5.86 -10.66 -2.63
N SER A 182 -5.35 -9.85 -3.57
CA SER A 182 -5.98 -9.63 -4.88
C SER A 182 -6.09 -10.90 -5.76
N ALA A 183 -5.18 -11.85 -5.57
CA ALA A 183 -5.13 -13.12 -6.33
C ALA A 183 -5.82 -14.30 -5.62
N LEU A 184 -6.58 -14.05 -4.53
CA LEU A 184 -7.18 -15.07 -3.70
C LEU A 184 -8.71 -15.08 -3.80
N ASP A 185 -9.32 -16.24 -3.56
CA ASP A 185 -10.77 -16.37 -3.43
C ASP A 185 -11.29 -15.60 -2.19
N VAL A 186 -12.52 -15.11 -2.23
CA VAL A 186 -13.11 -14.24 -1.19
C VAL A 186 -13.00 -14.83 0.22
N SER A 187 -13.25 -16.14 0.37
CA SER A 187 -13.14 -16.82 1.67
C SER A 187 -11.71 -16.86 2.21
N ILE A 188 -10.73 -17.00 1.33
CA ILE A 188 -9.30 -16.98 1.69
C ILE A 188 -8.83 -15.56 1.95
N GLN A 189 -9.34 -14.57 1.20
CA GLN A 189 -9.07 -13.14 1.46
C GLN A 189 -9.41 -12.79 2.90
N ALA A 190 -10.62 -13.13 3.37
CA ALA A 190 -11.04 -12.85 4.75
C ALA A 190 -10.11 -13.50 5.79
N GLN A 191 -9.69 -14.74 5.57
CA GLN A 191 -8.75 -15.42 6.47
C GLN A 191 -7.38 -14.71 6.54
N VAL A 192 -6.88 -14.23 5.40
CA VAL A 192 -5.58 -13.52 5.35
C VAL A 192 -5.70 -12.14 5.99
N VAL A 193 -6.81 -11.42 5.80
CA VAL A 193 -7.06 -10.12 6.44
C VAL A 193 -7.12 -10.28 7.97
N ASN A 194 -7.92 -11.23 8.47
CA ASN A 194 -8.00 -11.51 9.92
C ASN A 194 -6.64 -11.93 10.50
N MET A 195 -5.81 -12.62 9.71
CA MET A 195 -4.44 -12.94 10.13
C MET A 195 -3.57 -11.68 10.24
N PHE A 196 -3.67 -10.70 9.34
CA PHE A 196 -2.94 -9.44 9.46
C PHE A 196 -3.36 -8.66 10.71
N GLU A 197 -4.67 -8.60 11.01
CA GLU A 197 -5.18 -7.95 12.22
C GLU A 197 -4.62 -8.62 13.48
N LYS A 198 -4.71 -9.95 13.57
CA LYS A 198 -4.15 -10.72 14.68
C LYS A 198 -2.64 -10.48 14.85
N LEU A 199 -1.88 -10.50 13.75
CA LEU A 199 -0.44 -10.22 13.79
C LEU A 199 -0.15 -8.79 14.24
N GLN A 200 -0.98 -7.82 13.88
CA GLN A 200 -0.85 -6.45 14.36
C GLN A 200 -1.06 -6.36 15.88
N GLU A 201 -2.11 -6.98 16.39
CA GLU A 201 -2.42 -7.00 17.83
C GLU A 201 -1.33 -7.71 18.65
N GLU A 202 -0.87 -8.89 18.20
CA GLU A 202 0.09 -9.72 18.93
C GLU A 202 1.54 -9.20 18.85
N MET A 203 1.95 -8.61 17.72
CA MET A 203 3.33 -8.21 17.46
C MET A 203 3.53 -6.69 17.38
N GLY A 204 2.47 -5.88 17.47
CA GLY A 204 2.54 -4.43 17.35
C GLY A 204 2.97 -3.94 15.96
N LEU A 205 2.66 -4.69 14.92
CA LEU A 205 3.09 -4.40 13.55
C LEU A 205 2.42 -3.13 13.01
N THR A 206 3.14 -2.42 12.18
CA THR A 206 2.67 -1.25 11.44
C THR A 206 2.56 -1.60 9.97
N TYR A 207 1.44 -1.24 9.32
CA TYR A 207 1.20 -1.59 7.92
C TYR A 207 0.98 -0.38 7.01
N LEU A 208 1.51 -0.46 5.80
CA LEU A 208 0.96 0.22 4.63
C LEU A 208 0.21 -0.83 3.82
N PHE A 209 -1.11 -0.81 3.87
CA PHE A 209 -1.97 -1.79 3.21
C PHE A 209 -2.50 -1.24 1.88
N ILE A 210 -1.94 -1.72 0.78
CA ILE A 210 -2.30 -1.32 -0.57
C ILE A 210 -3.34 -2.31 -1.10
N ALA A 211 -4.50 -1.83 -1.53
CA ALA A 211 -5.48 -2.63 -2.23
C ALA A 211 -6.30 -1.79 -3.22
N HIS A 212 -6.95 -2.45 -4.15
CA HIS A 212 -7.93 -1.84 -5.04
C HIS A 212 -9.36 -1.96 -4.48
N ASP A 213 -9.62 -2.93 -3.61
CA ASP A 213 -10.92 -3.13 -2.95
C ASP A 213 -11.00 -2.30 -1.67
N LEU A 214 -11.81 -1.25 -1.75
CA LEU A 214 -12.02 -0.33 -0.64
C LEU A 214 -12.76 -1.00 0.54
N SER A 215 -13.53 -2.07 0.31
CA SER A 215 -14.24 -2.82 1.37
C SER A 215 -13.25 -3.46 2.35
N ILE A 216 -12.20 -4.09 1.80
CA ILE A 216 -11.14 -4.70 2.60
C ILE A 216 -10.33 -3.63 3.35
N VAL A 217 -9.96 -2.56 2.64
CA VAL A 217 -9.17 -1.48 3.24
C VAL A 217 -9.94 -0.79 4.36
N LYS A 218 -11.23 -0.54 4.17
CA LYS A 218 -12.11 0.01 5.22
C LYS A 218 -12.12 -0.85 6.49
N HIS A 219 -12.07 -2.17 6.34
CA HIS A 219 -12.11 -3.11 7.46
C HIS A 219 -10.81 -3.08 8.27
N ILE A 220 -9.66 -3.20 7.61
CA ILE A 220 -8.36 -3.37 8.28
C ILE A 220 -7.67 -2.04 8.66
N SER A 221 -8.06 -0.91 8.03
CA SER A 221 -7.28 0.33 8.14
C SER A 221 -7.80 1.29 9.20
N ASN A 222 -6.90 1.90 9.95
CA ASN A 222 -7.20 3.01 10.86
C ASN A 222 -7.44 4.30 10.08
N ARG A 223 -6.58 4.60 9.10
CA ARG A 223 -6.73 5.71 8.15
C ARG A 223 -6.61 5.22 6.73
N ILE A 224 -7.22 5.94 5.81
CA ILE A 224 -7.19 5.63 4.38
C ILE A 224 -6.70 6.83 3.60
N GLY A 225 -5.69 6.62 2.75
CA GLY A 225 -5.23 7.56 1.74
C GLY A 225 -5.72 7.15 0.36
N VAL A 226 -6.23 8.11 -0.40
CA VAL A 226 -6.73 7.93 -1.76
C VAL A 226 -5.75 8.55 -2.73
N MET A 227 -5.27 7.76 -3.69
CA MET A 227 -4.36 8.21 -4.73
C MET A 227 -5.03 8.27 -6.11
N TYR A 228 -4.73 9.31 -6.87
CA TYR A 228 -5.12 9.46 -8.26
C TYR A 228 -3.97 10.00 -9.10
N LEU A 229 -3.59 9.30 -10.17
CA LEU A 229 -2.49 9.70 -11.09
C LEU A 229 -1.23 10.20 -10.37
N GLY A 230 -0.72 9.45 -9.40
CA GLY A 230 0.50 9.76 -8.68
C GLY A 230 0.38 10.82 -7.59
N LYS A 231 -0.80 11.35 -7.31
CA LYS A 231 -1.06 12.33 -6.25
C LYS A 231 -1.94 11.74 -5.15
N MET A 232 -1.72 12.20 -3.91
CA MET A 232 -2.68 12.01 -2.84
C MET A 232 -3.82 13.02 -3.04
N VAL A 233 -5.07 12.56 -3.06
CA VAL A 233 -6.24 13.43 -3.24
C VAL A 233 -7.07 13.57 -1.98
N GLU A 234 -7.05 12.56 -1.10
CA GLU A 234 -7.72 12.59 0.20
C GLU A 234 -7.04 11.65 1.18
N LEU A 235 -7.02 11.99 2.48
CA LEU A 235 -6.50 11.18 3.58
C LEU A 235 -7.29 11.50 4.83
N ALA A 236 -7.92 10.50 5.43
CA ALA A 236 -8.65 10.66 6.68
C ALA A 236 -8.69 9.36 7.50
N ASP A 237 -9.25 9.42 8.70
CA ASP A 237 -9.71 8.25 9.45
C ASP A 237 -10.63 7.40 8.57
N SER A 238 -10.58 6.06 8.73
CA SER A 238 -11.34 5.12 7.88
C SER A 238 -12.85 5.38 7.91
N TYR A 239 -13.39 5.68 9.09
CA TYR A 239 -14.81 6.03 9.26
C TYR A 239 -15.12 7.38 8.58
N GLU A 240 -14.33 8.42 8.88
CA GLU A 240 -14.50 9.76 8.34
C GLU A 240 -14.44 9.74 6.80
N LEU A 241 -13.44 9.08 6.20
CA LEU A 241 -13.34 8.97 4.75
C LEU A 241 -14.53 8.25 4.12
N THR A 242 -15.04 7.20 4.80
CA THR A 242 -16.17 6.41 4.27
C THR A 242 -17.48 7.17 4.26
N PHE A 243 -17.76 7.96 5.31
CA PHE A 243 -19.07 8.60 5.50
C PHE A 243 -19.06 10.08 5.19
N HIS A 244 -17.90 10.73 5.27
CA HIS A 244 -17.74 12.18 5.12
C HIS A 244 -16.66 12.56 4.12
N SER A 245 -16.41 11.71 3.11
CA SER A 245 -15.45 12.04 2.03
C SER A 245 -15.83 13.34 1.34
N VAL A 246 -14.81 14.15 1.03
CA VAL A 246 -14.97 15.49 0.48
C VAL A 246 -14.43 15.62 -0.95
N HIS A 247 -13.62 14.65 -1.42
CA HIS A 247 -13.12 14.68 -2.79
C HIS A 247 -14.06 13.89 -3.73
N PRO A 248 -14.45 14.45 -4.91
CA PRO A 248 -15.40 13.79 -5.82
C PRO A 248 -14.96 12.39 -6.28
N TYR A 249 -13.66 12.17 -6.47
CA TYR A 249 -13.10 10.86 -6.81
C TYR A 249 -13.30 9.84 -5.67
N THR A 250 -13.06 10.25 -4.44
CA THR A 250 -13.28 9.37 -3.26
C THR A 250 -14.74 8.97 -3.14
N LYS A 251 -15.66 9.93 -3.31
CA LYS A 251 -17.11 9.65 -3.33
C LYS A 251 -17.50 8.63 -4.41
N SER A 252 -16.90 8.72 -5.59
CA SER A 252 -17.14 7.75 -6.66
C SER A 252 -16.64 6.36 -6.31
N LEU A 253 -15.43 6.25 -5.71
CA LEU A 253 -14.89 4.96 -5.25
C LEU A 253 -15.76 4.33 -4.17
N ILE A 254 -16.19 5.11 -3.18
CA ILE A 254 -17.06 4.64 -2.09
C ILE A 254 -18.42 4.20 -2.64
N SER A 255 -18.99 4.94 -3.59
CA SER A 255 -20.28 4.60 -4.20
C SER A 255 -20.23 3.29 -5.01
N ALA A 256 -19.04 2.81 -5.35
CA ALA A 256 -18.85 1.56 -6.07
C ALA A 256 -18.71 0.34 -5.14
N ILE A 257 -18.64 0.54 -3.82
CA ILE A 257 -18.57 -0.57 -2.85
C ILE A 257 -19.89 -1.36 -2.90
N PRO A 258 -19.83 -2.69 -3.11
CA PRO A 258 -21.02 -3.52 -3.07
C PRO A 258 -21.69 -3.49 -1.69
N ILE A 259 -22.99 -3.23 -1.65
CA ILE A 259 -23.80 -3.25 -0.43
C ILE A 259 -24.49 -4.61 -0.37
N ALA A 260 -24.24 -5.36 0.73
CA ALA A 260 -24.77 -6.72 0.90
C ALA A 260 -26.30 -6.76 1.03
N ASP A 261 -26.92 -5.68 1.56
CA ASP A 261 -28.37 -5.57 1.68
C ASP A 261 -29.00 -5.20 0.32
N PRO A 262 -29.88 -6.08 -0.26
CA PRO A 262 -30.50 -5.84 -1.57
C PRO A 262 -31.41 -4.59 -1.61
N GLU A 263 -32.06 -4.24 -0.50
CA GLU A 263 -32.96 -3.08 -0.47
C GLU A 263 -32.16 -1.78 -0.47
N THR A 264 -31.12 -1.71 0.32
CA THR A 264 -30.19 -0.57 0.36
C THR A 264 -29.41 -0.45 -0.94
N SER A 265 -28.97 -1.58 -1.50
CA SER A 265 -28.28 -1.61 -2.80
C SER A 265 -29.11 -1.04 -3.95
N ARG A 266 -30.41 -1.34 -3.98
CA ARG A 266 -31.36 -0.80 -5.01
C ARG A 266 -31.58 0.72 -4.88
N LYS A 267 -31.48 1.26 -3.67
CA LYS A 267 -31.64 2.71 -3.37
C LYS A 267 -30.32 3.48 -3.56
N SER A 268 -29.18 2.80 -3.49
CA SER A 268 -27.88 3.41 -3.68
C SER A 268 -27.66 3.82 -5.14
N LYS A 269 -27.24 5.07 -5.35
CA LYS A 269 -26.89 5.58 -6.69
C LYS A 269 -25.38 5.51 -6.83
N ARG A 270 -24.90 4.60 -7.68
CA ARG A 270 -23.48 4.55 -8.06
C ARG A 270 -23.12 5.81 -8.85
N ILE A 271 -22.06 6.49 -8.44
CA ILE A 271 -21.47 7.62 -9.17
C ILE A 271 -20.55 7.03 -10.25
N VAL A 272 -21.01 7.09 -11.50
CA VAL A 272 -20.22 6.62 -12.65
C VAL A 272 -19.35 7.78 -13.13
N LEU A 273 -18.04 7.57 -13.14
CA LEU A 273 -17.09 8.55 -13.69
C LEU A 273 -17.07 8.43 -15.21
N GLU A 274 -17.25 9.55 -15.89
CA GLU A 274 -17.17 9.62 -17.36
C GLU A 274 -15.71 9.81 -17.81
N GLY A 275 -15.36 9.26 -18.97
CA GLY A 275 -14.03 9.39 -19.58
C GLY A 275 -13.00 8.41 -19.06
N ASP A 276 -11.90 8.29 -19.81
CA ASP A 276 -10.78 7.40 -19.50
C ASP A 276 -9.81 8.02 -18.49
N VAL A 277 -9.06 7.16 -17.80
CA VAL A 277 -7.96 7.60 -16.92
C VAL A 277 -6.86 8.22 -17.79
N PRO A 278 -6.49 9.49 -17.57
CA PRO A 278 -5.44 10.13 -18.36
C PRO A 278 -4.07 9.44 -18.19
N SER A 279 -3.21 9.60 -19.20
CA SER A 279 -1.88 9.03 -19.17
C SER A 279 -0.99 9.68 -18.10
N PRO A 280 -0.29 8.90 -17.26
CA PRO A 280 0.66 9.44 -16.28
C PRO A 280 1.92 10.02 -16.93
N VAL A 281 2.13 9.83 -18.24
CA VAL A 281 3.22 10.46 -19.01
C VAL A 281 2.93 11.93 -19.27
N ASN A 282 1.66 12.24 -19.57
CA ASN A 282 1.19 13.61 -19.82
C ASN A 282 -0.05 13.85 -18.96
N PRO A 283 0.10 14.01 -17.64
CA PRO A 283 -1.04 14.25 -16.76
C PRO A 283 -1.69 15.60 -17.10
N PRO A 284 -3.00 15.75 -16.88
CA PRO A 284 -3.69 17.00 -17.06
C PRO A 284 -3.03 18.15 -16.27
N SER A 285 -3.04 19.36 -16.82
CA SER A 285 -2.65 20.58 -16.09
C SER A 285 -3.58 20.84 -14.91
N GLY A 286 -3.09 21.51 -13.87
CA GLY A 286 -3.88 21.80 -12.68
C GLY A 286 -4.33 20.53 -11.95
N CYS A 287 -5.61 20.45 -11.58
CA CYS A 287 -6.18 19.27 -10.94
C CYS A 287 -6.15 18.07 -11.88
N ARG A 288 -5.47 16.97 -11.48
CA ARG A 288 -5.34 15.75 -12.29
C ARG A 288 -6.67 15.04 -12.53
N PHE A 289 -7.64 15.21 -11.62
CA PHE A 289 -8.96 14.61 -11.74
C PHE A 289 -9.94 15.43 -12.60
N ARG A 290 -9.60 16.67 -13.03
CA ARG A 290 -10.50 17.61 -13.71
C ARG A 290 -11.19 17.05 -14.95
N THR A 291 -10.54 16.13 -15.68
CA THR A 291 -11.10 15.56 -16.92
C THR A 291 -12.26 14.58 -16.67
N ARG A 292 -12.43 14.13 -15.43
CA ARG A 292 -13.48 13.19 -15.00
C ARG A 292 -14.34 13.74 -13.85
N CYS A 293 -14.05 14.96 -13.39
CA CYS A 293 -14.73 15.58 -12.27
C CYS A 293 -15.99 16.33 -12.74
N PRO A 294 -17.18 16.04 -12.20
CA PRO A 294 -18.41 16.75 -12.56
C PRO A 294 -18.44 18.21 -12.09
N TYR A 295 -17.53 18.60 -11.19
CA TYR A 295 -17.43 19.95 -10.64
C TYR A 295 -16.27 20.76 -11.23
N ALA A 296 -15.58 20.23 -12.26
CA ALA A 296 -14.41 20.87 -12.83
C ALA A 296 -14.75 22.21 -13.51
N ASP A 297 -13.89 23.20 -13.31
CA ASP A 297 -13.98 24.53 -13.91
C ASP A 297 -12.61 25.03 -14.40
N GLU A 298 -12.53 26.30 -14.78
CA GLU A 298 -11.30 26.94 -15.26
C GLU A 298 -10.19 26.96 -14.20
N LEU A 299 -10.53 27.13 -12.92
CA LEU A 299 -9.56 27.10 -11.83
C LEU A 299 -8.92 25.72 -11.72
N CYS A 300 -9.71 24.65 -11.85
CA CYS A 300 -9.22 23.27 -11.87
C CYS A 300 -8.27 22.98 -13.05
N ALA A 301 -8.43 23.70 -14.16
CA ALA A 301 -7.54 23.58 -15.31
C ALA A 301 -6.25 24.40 -15.16
N ALA A 302 -6.33 25.55 -14.50
CA ALA A 302 -5.24 26.51 -14.37
C ALA A 302 -4.27 26.18 -13.22
N GLN A 303 -4.79 25.66 -12.09
CA GLN A 303 -4.01 25.48 -10.86
C GLN A 303 -4.18 24.10 -10.26
N GLU A 304 -3.11 23.57 -9.68
CA GLU A 304 -3.15 22.37 -8.87
C GLU A 304 -3.80 22.70 -7.50
N PRO A 305 -4.79 21.89 -7.03
CA PRO A 305 -5.40 22.12 -5.73
C PRO A 305 -4.38 21.91 -4.61
N GLU A 306 -4.40 22.79 -3.62
CA GLU A 306 -3.56 22.69 -2.44
C GLU A 306 -3.97 21.48 -1.57
N TRP A 307 -2.97 20.74 -1.09
CA TRP A 307 -3.14 19.71 -0.08
C TRP A 307 -3.30 20.36 1.28
N LYS A 308 -4.51 20.34 1.86
CA LYS A 308 -4.80 21.02 3.13
C LYS A 308 -5.67 20.19 4.06
N GLU A 309 -5.56 20.45 5.34
CA GLU A 309 -6.44 19.92 6.36
C GLU A 309 -7.81 20.61 6.27
N VAL A 310 -8.86 19.81 6.06
CA VAL A 310 -10.26 20.30 5.92
C VAL A 310 -11.05 20.15 7.21
N SER A 311 -10.70 19.16 8.02
CA SER A 311 -11.11 18.98 9.41
C SER A 311 -10.01 18.21 10.14
N THR A 312 -10.08 18.11 11.46
CA THR A 312 -9.03 17.50 12.28
C THR A 312 -8.64 16.11 11.77
N GLY A 313 -7.41 15.97 11.24
CA GLY A 313 -6.87 14.72 10.69
C GLY A 313 -7.43 14.33 9.32
N HIS A 314 -8.27 15.13 8.70
CA HIS A 314 -8.84 14.93 7.37
C HIS A 314 -8.22 15.93 6.40
N TYR A 315 -7.52 15.42 5.41
CA TYR A 315 -6.80 16.19 4.39
C TYR A 315 -7.36 15.93 3.01
N ALA A 316 -7.47 16.97 2.19
CA ALA A 316 -7.93 16.83 0.80
C ALA A 316 -7.29 17.87 -0.13
N ALA A 317 -7.17 17.49 -1.42
CA ALA A 317 -6.70 18.36 -2.49
C ALA A 317 -7.85 18.63 -3.49
N CYS A 318 -8.72 19.59 -3.20
CA CYS A 318 -9.83 19.99 -4.06
C CYS A 318 -10.10 21.49 -3.95
N HIS A 319 -10.41 22.16 -5.08
CA HIS A 319 -10.80 23.57 -5.10
C HIS A 319 -12.25 23.80 -4.65
N HIS A 320 -13.12 22.77 -4.74
CA HIS A 320 -14.57 22.86 -4.56
C HIS A 320 -15.10 22.00 -3.42
N LEU A 321 -14.44 22.06 -2.26
CA LEU A 321 -14.84 21.31 -1.07
C LEU A 321 -16.26 21.64 -0.59
N ASP A 322 -16.69 22.87 -0.80
CA ASP A 322 -18.03 23.39 -0.48
C ASP A 322 -19.15 22.91 -1.43
N LYS A 323 -18.81 22.60 -2.68
CA LYS A 323 -19.79 22.12 -3.69
C LYS A 323 -19.99 20.60 -3.65
N VAL A 324 -19.09 19.88 -2.99
CA VAL A 324 -19.07 18.42 -2.98
C VAL A 324 -19.81 17.86 -1.76
N ASN A 325 -20.11 18.68 -0.77
CA ASN A 325 -20.84 18.32 0.47
C ASN A 325 -22.35 18.27 0.27
#